data_a17bad2f67e85823c1f6e6bc30b5d210
#
_entry.id   a17bad2f67e85823c1f6e6bc30b5d210
#
_cell.length_a   1.000
_cell.length_b   1.000
_cell.length_c   1.000
_cell.angle_alpha   90.00
_cell.angle_beta   90.00
_cell.angle_gamma   90.00
#
_symmetry.space_group_name_H-M   'P 1'
#
loop_
_entity.id
_entity.type
_entity.pdbx_description
1 polymer ?
#
loop_
_entity_poly.entity_id
_entity_poly.type
_entity_poly.pdbx_seq_one_letter_code
_entity_poly.pdbx_strand_id
1 'polypeptide(L)'
;MLGAPIVGIPGLRSEKSTSPRTVFRSGTTPTFLAGGKVIDGEKSRDPGNTGNLDVLRAGLIMGKITTGGKYAPSIMGLTNAAYASGTSLTVTASAAVELARRIGATGTFTIAGPSVADGVVLTETVTYSLISGTTVTITALTNDYISGSLIMPNDGSEDALTFIPDGTGIKVTDVDASNVSSVPFPQVPIAAEILTGNVVNYPSDAGLKAWLKGMLRQTGKWVFSDEW
;
A
#
# COMPACT_ATOMS: atom_id res chain seq x y z
N MET A 1 7.59 -29.42 -28.41
CA MET A 1 7.45 -28.26 -29.33
C MET A 1 6.93 -27.08 -28.48
N LEU A 2 7.78 -26.12 -28.21
CA LEU A 2 7.39 -24.85 -27.59
C LEU A 2 6.69 -24.02 -28.69
N GLY A 3 5.41 -23.76 -28.51
CA GLY A 3 4.65 -22.90 -29.42
C GLY A 3 5.27 -21.51 -29.47
N ALA A 4 5.54 -21.02 -30.70
CA ALA A 4 5.99 -19.66 -30.90
C ALA A 4 4.98 -18.67 -30.32
N PRO A 5 5.43 -17.57 -29.69
CA PRO A 5 4.50 -16.56 -29.21
C PRO A 5 3.73 -16.00 -30.41
N ILE A 6 2.41 -15.90 -30.27
CA ILE A 6 1.55 -15.24 -31.26
C ILE A 6 1.90 -13.73 -31.20
N VAL A 7 2.87 -13.33 -31.99
CA VAL A 7 3.26 -11.94 -32.17
C VAL A 7 2.39 -11.36 -33.27
N GLY A 8 1.57 -10.39 -32.98
CA GLY A 8 1.05 -9.48 -33.99
C GLY A 8 -0.42 -9.61 -34.38
N ILE A 9 -1.32 -9.95 -33.46
CA ILE A 9 -2.74 -9.65 -33.68
C ILE A 9 -3.00 -8.24 -33.12
N PRO A 10 -3.31 -7.24 -33.99
CA PRO A 10 -3.66 -5.91 -33.53
C PRO A 10 -4.86 -5.99 -32.57
N GLY A 11 -4.71 -5.46 -31.37
CA GLY A 11 -5.78 -5.47 -30.34
C GLY A 11 -5.69 -6.57 -29.29
N LEU A 12 -4.83 -7.57 -29.43
CA LEU A 12 -4.52 -8.53 -28.37
C LEU A 12 -3.29 -8.08 -27.60
N ARG A 13 -3.46 -7.34 -26.52
CA ARG A 13 -2.43 -7.19 -25.48
C ARG A 13 -2.33 -8.51 -24.73
N SER A 14 -1.12 -9.05 -24.60
CA SER A 14 -0.85 -10.10 -23.62
C SER A 14 -1.05 -9.47 -22.22
N GLU A 15 -2.17 -9.74 -21.59
CA GLU A 15 -2.30 -9.41 -20.16
C GLU A 15 -1.26 -10.25 -19.42
N LYS A 16 -0.32 -9.58 -18.75
CA LYS A 16 0.54 -10.24 -17.78
C LYS A 16 -0.37 -10.76 -16.67
N SER A 17 -0.65 -12.05 -16.71
CA SER A 17 -1.36 -12.75 -15.65
C SER A 17 -0.51 -12.68 -14.38
N THR A 18 -0.98 -11.96 -13.38
CA THR A 18 -0.43 -12.08 -12.02
C THR A 18 -0.82 -13.45 -11.48
N SER A 19 0.15 -14.18 -10.92
CA SER A 19 -0.14 -15.46 -10.27
C SER A 19 -1.11 -15.23 -9.11
N PRO A 20 -2.15 -16.09 -8.95
CA PRO A 20 -3.04 -16.01 -7.81
C PRO A 20 -2.26 -16.08 -6.50
N ARG A 21 -2.63 -15.25 -5.54
CA ARG A 21 -2.03 -15.25 -4.18
C ARG A 21 -3.11 -15.59 -3.18
N THR A 22 -2.76 -16.39 -2.21
CA THR A 22 -3.60 -16.71 -1.05
C THR A 22 -3.13 -15.88 0.14
N VAL A 23 -4.01 -15.06 0.68
CA VAL A 23 -3.76 -14.20 1.85
C VAL A 23 -4.46 -14.75 3.07
N PHE A 24 -5.64 -15.34 2.87
CA PHE A 24 -6.40 -15.95 3.96
C PHE A 24 -5.97 -17.40 4.16
N ARG A 25 -5.93 -17.83 5.43
CA ARG A 25 -5.57 -19.20 5.77
C ARG A 25 -6.61 -20.17 5.21
N SER A 26 -6.13 -21.25 4.60
CA SER A 26 -7.00 -22.34 4.12
C SER A 26 -7.80 -22.93 5.28
N GLY A 27 -9.11 -23.14 5.07
CA GLY A 27 -10.03 -23.65 6.08
C GLY A 27 -10.72 -22.58 6.92
N THR A 28 -10.33 -21.31 6.81
CA THR A 28 -11.08 -20.19 7.39
C THR A 28 -11.98 -19.54 6.34
N THR A 29 -13.19 -19.16 6.72
CA THR A 29 -14.12 -18.44 5.83
C THR A 29 -14.01 -16.96 6.11
N PRO A 30 -13.45 -16.15 5.19
CA PRO A 30 -13.43 -14.70 5.34
C PRO A 30 -14.84 -14.13 5.39
N THR A 31 -15.03 -13.11 6.22
CA THR A 31 -16.27 -12.33 6.22
C THR A 31 -16.08 -11.08 5.40
N PHE A 32 -17.00 -10.80 4.50
CA PHE A 32 -16.96 -9.66 3.60
C PHE A 32 -18.07 -8.66 3.93
N LEU A 33 -17.77 -7.38 3.66
CA LEU A 33 -18.76 -6.32 3.76
C LEU A 33 -19.80 -6.47 2.64
N ALA A 34 -21.07 -6.41 3.01
CA ALA A 34 -22.16 -6.47 2.03
C ALA A 34 -22.17 -5.22 1.12
N GLY A 35 -22.53 -5.42 -0.15
CA GLY A 35 -22.74 -4.34 -1.11
C GLY A 35 -21.51 -3.79 -1.82
N GLY A 36 -20.34 -4.40 -1.62
CA GLY A 36 -19.13 -3.97 -2.28
C GLY A 36 -18.69 -2.53 -1.91
N LYS A 37 -17.57 -2.11 -2.44
CA LYS A 37 -17.03 -0.74 -2.31
C LYS A 37 -16.34 -0.35 -3.61
N VAL A 38 -15.68 0.80 -3.61
CA VAL A 38 -15.00 1.36 -4.77
C VAL A 38 -13.56 1.69 -4.39
N ILE A 39 -12.63 1.33 -5.26
CA ILE A 39 -11.23 1.75 -5.20
C ILE A 39 -11.06 3.01 -6.05
N ASP A 40 -10.30 3.96 -5.56
CA ASP A 40 -9.81 5.09 -6.34
C ASP A 40 -8.60 4.63 -7.17
N GLY A 41 -8.83 4.33 -8.46
CA GLY A 41 -7.77 3.82 -9.32
C GLY A 41 -6.70 4.86 -9.64
N GLU A 42 -7.05 6.14 -9.67
CA GLU A 42 -6.08 7.23 -9.88
C GLU A 42 -5.10 7.34 -8.72
N LYS A 43 -5.55 7.07 -7.49
CA LYS A 43 -4.73 7.08 -6.28
C LYS A 43 -4.12 5.73 -5.92
N SER A 44 -4.38 4.69 -6.71
CA SER A 44 -3.99 3.32 -6.36
C SER A 44 -2.93 2.77 -7.30
N ARG A 45 -1.83 2.29 -6.73
CA ARG A 45 -0.82 1.44 -7.36
C ARG A 45 -0.25 0.49 -6.32
N ASP A 46 0.33 -0.59 -6.80
CA ASP A 46 1.14 -1.49 -6.00
C ASP A 46 2.62 -1.32 -6.39
N PRO A 47 3.39 -0.47 -5.68
CA PRO A 47 4.77 -0.17 -6.03
C PRO A 47 5.70 -1.38 -5.96
N GLY A 48 5.30 -2.43 -5.22
CA GLY A 48 6.05 -3.69 -5.15
C GLY A 48 5.71 -4.69 -6.25
N ASN A 49 4.72 -4.40 -7.12
CA ASN A 49 4.37 -5.25 -8.27
C ASN A 49 5.13 -4.82 -9.52
N THR A 50 6.44 -5.01 -9.51
CA THR A 50 7.35 -4.55 -10.55
C THR A 50 6.93 -5.06 -11.93
N GLY A 51 6.75 -4.14 -12.86
CA GLY A 51 6.30 -4.41 -14.25
C GLY A 51 4.78 -4.50 -14.40
N ASN A 52 4.00 -4.39 -13.33
CA ASN A 52 2.53 -4.36 -13.38
C ASN A 52 1.95 -3.55 -12.20
N LEU A 53 2.42 -2.31 -12.06
CA LEU A 53 2.10 -1.43 -10.92
C LEU A 53 0.61 -1.16 -10.76
N ASP A 54 -0.15 -1.27 -11.86
CA ASP A 54 -1.58 -0.99 -11.92
C ASP A 54 -2.45 -2.21 -11.55
N VAL A 55 -1.83 -3.31 -11.12
CA VAL A 55 -2.53 -4.44 -10.53
C VAL A 55 -2.23 -4.51 -9.04
N LEU A 56 -3.23 -4.22 -8.24
CA LEU A 56 -3.17 -4.31 -6.78
C LEU A 56 -3.19 -5.79 -6.38
N ARG A 57 -2.07 -6.31 -5.89
CA ARG A 57 -1.96 -7.73 -5.52
C ARG A 57 -2.82 -8.07 -4.31
N ALA A 58 -3.29 -9.31 -4.26
CA ALA A 58 -3.90 -9.86 -3.05
C ALA A 58 -2.94 -9.71 -1.85
N GLY A 59 -3.48 -9.29 -0.70
CA GLY A 59 -2.72 -8.98 0.50
C GLY A 59 -2.20 -7.55 0.61
N LEU A 60 -2.49 -6.68 -0.37
CA LEU A 60 -2.19 -5.26 -0.26
C LEU A 60 -3.12 -4.62 0.78
N ILE A 61 -2.53 -3.86 1.72
CA ILE A 61 -3.27 -3.17 2.78
C ILE A 61 -3.95 -1.93 2.19
N MET A 62 -5.25 -1.81 2.46
CA MET A 62 -6.10 -0.74 1.94
C MET A 62 -6.73 0.05 3.08
N GLY A 63 -6.78 1.35 2.92
CA GLY A 63 -7.51 2.28 3.78
C GLY A 63 -8.58 3.04 3.01
N LYS A 64 -9.38 3.83 3.72
CA LYS A 64 -10.51 4.56 3.15
C LYS A 64 -10.19 6.06 3.11
N ILE A 65 -10.18 6.63 1.92
CA ILE A 65 -10.04 8.08 1.72
C ILE A 65 -11.21 8.80 2.39
N THR A 66 -10.91 9.79 3.21
CA THR A 66 -11.92 10.56 3.95
C THR A 66 -12.90 11.26 3.00
N THR A 67 -12.38 11.91 1.97
CA THR A 67 -13.21 12.60 0.97
C THR A 67 -13.62 11.63 -0.14
N GLY A 68 -14.90 11.38 -0.29
CA GLY A 68 -15.46 10.49 -1.31
C GLY A 68 -15.57 9.02 -0.90
N GLY A 69 -14.93 8.59 0.18
CA GLY A 69 -15.10 7.27 0.79
C GLY A 69 -14.61 6.08 -0.03
N LYS A 70 -13.82 6.32 -1.09
CA LYS A 70 -13.17 5.28 -1.89
C LYS A 70 -11.99 4.68 -1.14
N TYR A 71 -11.56 3.49 -1.54
CA TYR A 71 -10.40 2.81 -0.97
C TYR A 71 -9.14 3.06 -1.80
N ALA A 72 -8.00 3.13 -1.13
CA ALA A 72 -6.68 3.21 -1.75
C ALA A 72 -5.63 2.52 -0.86
N PRO A 73 -4.44 2.16 -1.39
CA PRO A 73 -3.36 1.59 -0.60
C PRO A 73 -2.96 2.50 0.57
N SER A 74 -2.83 1.90 1.76
CA SER A 74 -2.42 2.63 2.97
C SER A 74 -0.92 2.95 3.00
N ILE A 75 -0.11 2.18 2.29
CA ILE A 75 1.35 2.31 2.29
C ILE A 75 1.81 2.68 0.88
N MET A 76 2.52 3.81 0.75
CA MET A 76 3.11 4.27 -0.51
C MET A 76 4.56 3.80 -0.66
N GLY A 77 5.26 3.54 0.42
CA GLY A 77 6.64 3.08 0.43
C GLY A 77 7.31 3.22 1.78
N LEU A 78 8.64 3.26 1.77
CA LEU A 78 9.46 3.25 2.96
C LEU A 78 10.52 4.36 2.92
N THR A 79 11.00 4.77 4.10
CA THR A 79 12.27 5.52 4.20
C THR A 79 13.44 4.60 3.85
N ASN A 80 14.46 5.14 3.19
CA ASN A 80 15.67 4.40 2.80
C ASN A 80 16.86 4.67 3.74
N ALA A 81 16.73 5.64 4.63
CA ALA A 81 17.70 5.96 5.66
C ALA A 81 16.96 6.40 6.93
N ALA A 82 17.64 6.32 8.07
CA ALA A 82 17.14 6.89 9.30
C ALA A 82 17.08 8.42 9.19
N TYR A 83 16.09 9.01 9.83
CA TYR A 83 15.95 10.46 9.97
C TYR A 83 16.22 10.83 11.43
N ALA A 84 17.19 11.69 11.66
CA ALA A 84 17.50 12.20 13.00
C ALA A 84 17.11 13.67 13.17
N SER A 85 17.33 14.49 12.11
CA SER A 85 17.02 15.93 12.15
C SER A 85 17.20 16.55 10.76
N GLY A 86 16.73 17.80 10.60
CA GLY A 86 16.93 18.59 9.39
C GLY A 86 15.71 18.65 8.47
N THR A 87 15.93 19.09 7.24
CA THR A 87 14.86 19.32 6.25
C THR A 87 14.93 18.37 5.06
N SER A 88 15.60 17.23 5.22
CA SER A 88 15.82 16.26 4.14
C SER A 88 15.49 14.86 4.64
N LEU A 89 14.54 14.19 3.97
CA LEU A 89 14.16 12.82 4.21
C LEU A 89 14.54 11.96 3.01
N THR A 90 15.26 10.86 3.24
CA THR A 90 15.59 9.91 2.18
C THR A 90 14.57 8.79 2.15
N VAL A 91 13.92 8.61 1.01
CA VAL A 91 12.90 7.57 0.79
C VAL A 91 13.34 6.58 -0.29
N THR A 92 12.68 5.44 -0.38
CA THR A 92 12.91 4.50 -1.50
C THR A 92 12.51 5.13 -2.83
N ALA A 93 13.10 4.69 -3.93
CA ALA A 93 12.75 5.21 -5.27
C ALA A 93 11.26 5.02 -5.59
N SER A 94 10.68 3.89 -5.19
CA SER A 94 9.24 3.65 -5.34
C SER A 94 8.39 4.60 -4.52
N ALA A 95 8.79 4.91 -3.28
CA ALA A 95 8.09 5.88 -2.44
C ALA A 95 8.13 7.29 -3.03
N ALA A 96 9.28 7.73 -3.57
CA ALA A 96 9.41 9.04 -4.22
C ALA A 96 8.47 9.16 -5.44
N VAL A 97 8.39 8.12 -6.26
CA VAL A 97 7.49 8.06 -7.41
C VAL A 97 6.03 8.10 -6.96
N GLU A 98 5.66 7.34 -5.93
CA GLU A 98 4.28 7.31 -5.43
C GLU A 98 3.87 8.63 -4.75
N LEU A 99 4.75 9.30 -4.02
CA LEU A 99 4.53 10.64 -3.48
C LEU A 99 4.22 11.63 -4.61
N ALA A 100 5.10 11.70 -5.62
CA ALA A 100 4.92 12.60 -6.75
C ALA A 100 3.63 12.33 -7.53
N ARG A 101 3.28 11.06 -7.73
CA ARG A 101 2.10 10.66 -8.48
C ARG A 101 0.80 10.91 -7.71
N ARG A 102 0.75 10.48 -6.45
CA ARG A 102 -0.49 10.44 -5.66
C ARG A 102 -0.83 11.77 -5.02
N ILE A 103 0.18 12.51 -4.60
CA ILE A 103 0.02 13.78 -3.88
C ILE A 103 0.42 14.96 -4.77
N GLY A 104 1.54 14.85 -5.51
CA GLY A 104 2.04 15.90 -6.39
C GLY A 104 3.48 16.29 -6.10
N ALA A 105 3.91 17.41 -6.68
CA ALA A 105 5.26 17.95 -6.47
C ALA A 105 5.48 18.47 -5.04
N THR A 106 4.40 18.88 -4.38
CA THR A 106 4.37 19.37 -2.99
C THR A 106 3.13 18.83 -2.29
N GLY A 107 3.11 18.80 -0.96
CA GLY A 107 1.93 18.37 -0.21
C GLY A 107 2.26 17.81 1.16
N THR A 108 1.38 16.94 1.65
CA THR A 108 1.52 16.31 2.95
C THR A 108 1.38 14.80 2.84
N PHE A 109 2.14 14.09 3.65
CA PHE A 109 2.02 12.64 3.86
C PHE A 109 2.21 12.32 5.34
N THR A 110 1.95 11.09 5.73
CA THR A 110 2.19 10.60 7.09
C THR A 110 3.41 9.69 7.09
N ILE A 111 4.34 9.92 8.02
CA ILE A 111 5.41 8.97 8.35
C ILE A 111 5.00 8.19 9.59
N ALA A 112 5.23 6.87 9.58
CA ALA A 112 5.04 6.01 10.75
C ALA A 112 6.24 5.10 10.91
N GLY A 113 6.85 5.10 12.08
CA GLY A 113 8.02 4.29 12.32
C GLY A 113 8.50 4.32 13.76
N PRO A 114 9.35 3.35 14.15
CA PRO A 114 10.01 3.39 15.43
C PRO A 114 10.96 4.59 15.52
N SER A 115 10.95 5.25 16.68
CA SER A 115 11.98 6.22 17.05
C SER A 115 13.33 5.52 17.16
N VAL A 116 14.37 6.21 16.74
CA VAL A 116 15.75 5.73 16.89
C VAL A 116 16.15 5.65 18.38
N ALA A 117 15.55 6.51 19.23
CA ALA A 117 15.93 6.63 20.62
C ALA A 117 15.40 5.49 21.50
N ASP A 118 14.14 5.07 21.31
CA ASP A 118 13.46 4.14 22.22
C ASP A 118 12.69 3.01 21.52
N GLY A 119 12.65 3.02 20.19
CA GLY A 119 11.95 2.01 19.41
C GLY A 119 10.42 2.10 19.44
N VAL A 120 9.87 3.13 20.07
CA VAL A 120 8.42 3.35 20.09
C VAL A 120 7.95 3.79 18.72
N VAL A 121 6.88 3.19 18.21
CA VAL A 121 6.31 3.58 16.92
C VAL A 121 5.57 4.90 17.08
N LEU A 122 6.04 5.89 16.36
CA LEU A 122 5.48 7.23 16.31
C LEU A 122 4.90 7.51 14.92
N THR A 123 3.95 8.45 14.86
CA THR A 123 3.36 8.93 13.61
C THR A 123 3.43 10.45 13.59
N GLU A 124 3.77 11.00 12.42
CA GLU A 124 3.83 12.46 12.24
C GLU A 124 3.39 12.83 10.81
N THR A 125 2.65 13.92 10.68
CA THR A 125 2.31 14.50 9.37
C THR A 125 3.48 15.33 8.86
N VAL A 126 3.93 15.01 7.67
CA VAL A 126 5.10 15.62 7.01
C VAL A 126 4.62 16.55 5.91
N THR A 127 5.01 17.81 5.93
CA THR A 127 4.87 18.72 4.80
C THR A 127 6.14 18.72 3.97
N TYR A 128 6.02 18.57 2.65
CA TYR A 128 7.16 18.59 1.74
C TYR A 128 6.97 19.60 0.60
N SER A 129 8.09 20.10 0.10
CA SER A 129 8.14 21.16 -0.91
C SER A 129 8.86 20.75 -2.19
N LEU A 130 9.63 19.67 -2.18
CA LEU A 130 10.37 19.20 -3.36
C LEU A 130 10.68 17.70 -3.24
N ILE A 131 10.63 17.00 -4.37
CA ILE A 131 11.15 15.64 -4.52
C ILE A 131 12.26 15.68 -5.56
N SER A 132 13.47 15.26 -5.18
CA SER A 132 14.64 15.17 -6.08
C SER A 132 15.27 13.79 -5.96
N GLY A 133 15.02 12.93 -6.95
CA GLY A 133 15.42 11.53 -6.89
C GLY A 133 14.76 10.81 -5.70
N THR A 134 15.55 10.35 -4.76
CA THR A 134 15.08 9.71 -3.51
C THR A 134 15.10 10.66 -2.30
N THR A 135 15.43 11.93 -2.50
CA THR A 135 15.46 12.93 -1.45
C THR A 135 14.19 13.78 -1.50
N VAL A 136 13.52 13.89 -0.38
CA VAL A 136 12.32 14.71 -0.19
C VAL A 136 12.69 15.87 0.74
N THR A 137 12.52 17.10 0.27
CA THR A 137 12.71 18.31 1.10
C THR A 137 11.44 18.51 1.93
N ILE A 138 11.59 18.46 3.25
CA ILE A 138 10.48 18.48 4.21
C ILE A 138 10.61 19.66 5.18
N THR A 139 9.51 20.01 5.86
CA THR A 139 9.58 20.72 7.12
C THR A 139 10.19 19.77 8.16
N ALA A 140 11.12 20.27 8.97
CA ALA A 140 11.78 19.45 10.00
C ALA A 140 10.75 18.75 10.89
N LEU A 141 10.96 17.44 11.12
CA LEU A 141 10.09 16.63 11.96
C LEU A 141 10.46 16.84 13.45
N THR A 142 9.48 16.59 14.29
CA THR A 142 9.66 16.64 15.75
C THR A 142 10.38 15.41 16.27
N ASN A 143 10.12 14.25 15.62
CA ASN A 143 10.64 12.96 16.03
C ASN A 143 11.73 12.45 15.07
N ASP A 144 12.56 11.56 15.57
CA ASP A 144 13.48 10.76 14.78
C ASP A 144 12.80 9.45 14.32
N TYR A 145 13.31 8.87 13.24
CA TYR A 145 12.75 7.66 12.65
C TYR A 145 13.85 6.73 12.13
N ILE A 146 13.69 5.43 12.31
CA ILE A 146 14.60 4.44 11.72
C ILE A 146 14.44 4.35 10.19
N SER A 147 15.44 3.77 9.53
CA SER A 147 15.29 3.32 8.14
C SER A 147 14.22 2.24 8.04
N GLY A 148 13.42 2.26 6.98
CA GLY A 148 12.30 1.35 6.80
C GLY A 148 10.99 1.82 7.45
N SER A 149 10.93 3.05 7.96
CA SER A 149 9.68 3.67 8.41
C SER A 149 8.71 3.84 7.23
N LEU A 150 7.42 3.70 7.50
CA LEU A 150 6.37 3.74 6.48
C LEU A 150 6.14 5.16 5.98
N ILE A 151 6.00 5.29 4.68
CA ILE A 151 5.49 6.49 4.01
C ILE A 151 4.04 6.18 3.62
N MET A 152 3.12 6.92 4.18
CA MET A 152 1.67 6.73 4.04
C MET A 152 1.03 8.01 3.51
N PRO A 153 -0.13 7.96 2.83
CA PRO A 153 -0.85 9.17 2.47
C PRO A 153 -1.30 9.94 3.72
N ASN A 154 -1.87 11.12 3.50
CA ASN A 154 -2.54 11.90 4.54
C ASN A 154 -3.91 12.33 4.00
N ASP A 155 -4.72 11.34 3.55
CA ASP A 155 -6.04 11.56 2.96
C ASP A 155 -7.14 10.70 3.62
N GLY A 156 -6.79 10.02 4.72
CA GLY A 156 -7.60 9.07 5.45
C GLY A 156 -7.29 7.61 5.13
N SER A 157 -6.69 7.33 3.98
CA SER A 157 -6.34 5.95 3.62
C SER A 157 -5.06 5.44 4.30
N GLU A 158 -4.33 6.28 5.04
CA GLU A 158 -3.29 5.87 5.99
C GLU A 158 -3.85 4.96 7.09
N ASP A 159 -5.10 5.13 7.46
CA ASP A 159 -5.78 4.23 8.38
C ASP A 159 -6.04 2.88 7.70
N ALA A 160 -5.22 1.89 8.04
CA ALA A 160 -5.32 0.54 7.48
C ALA A 160 -6.62 -0.14 7.94
N LEU A 161 -7.47 -0.51 6.99
CA LEU A 161 -8.81 -1.05 7.28
C LEU A 161 -8.99 -2.50 6.84
N THR A 162 -8.41 -2.86 5.68
CA THR A 162 -8.70 -4.13 5.01
C THR A 162 -7.56 -4.53 4.07
N PHE A 163 -7.74 -5.63 3.38
CA PHE A 163 -6.81 -6.18 2.39
C PHE A 163 -7.48 -6.39 1.03
N ILE A 164 -6.69 -6.36 -0.04
CA ILE A 164 -7.13 -6.96 -1.30
C ILE A 164 -7.27 -8.47 -1.07
N PRO A 165 -8.44 -9.07 -1.35
CA PRO A 165 -8.70 -10.49 -1.08
C PRO A 165 -7.89 -11.43 -1.97
N ASP A 166 -7.95 -12.71 -1.66
CA ASP A 166 -7.34 -13.79 -2.45
C ASP A 166 -7.66 -13.68 -3.94
N GLY A 167 -6.69 -14.00 -4.77
CA GLY A 167 -6.86 -14.01 -6.21
C GLY A 167 -5.69 -13.39 -6.98
N THR A 168 -5.96 -13.01 -8.22
CA THR A 168 -4.99 -12.41 -9.15
C THR A 168 -4.75 -10.92 -8.90
N GLY A 169 -5.47 -10.31 -7.95
CA GLY A 169 -5.43 -8.88 -7.69
C GLY A 169 -6.52 -8.10 -8.44
N ILE A 170 -6.51 -6.78 -8.27
CA ILE A 170 -7.47 -5.87 -8.89
C ILE A 170 -6.72 -4.90 -9.81
N LYS A 171 -7.07 -4.90 -11.10
CA LYS A 171 -6.53 -3.96 -12.08
C LYS A 171 -7.22 -2.61 -11.95
N VAL A 172 -6.44 -1.54 -11.90
CA VAL A 172 -6.94 -0.16 -11.71
C VAL A 172 -6.83 0.72 -12.96
N THR A 173 -6.45 0.15 -14.09
CA THR A 173 -6.43 0.80 -15.40
C THR A 173 -7.50 0.23 -16.32
N ASP A 174 -7.93 1.04 -17.28
CA ASP A 174 -8.77 0.62 -18.40
C ASP A 174 -7.96 -0.08 -19.52
N VAL A 175 -8.61 -0.30 -20.65
CA VAL A 175 -7.99 -0.93 -21.83
C VAL A 175 -6.90 -0.07 -22.46
N ASP A 176 -6.95 1.26 -22.28
CA ASP A 176 -5.98 2.21 -22.80
C ASP A 176 -4.81 2.47 -21.83
N ALA A 177 -4.74 1.69 -20.74
CA ALA A 177 -3.77 1.80 -19.67
C ALA A 177 -3.84 3.13 -18.88
N SER A 178 -4.99 3.81 -18.94
CA SER A 178 -5.27 4.98 -18.09
C SER A 178 -5.90 4.53 -16.78
N ASN A 179 -5.47 5.13 -15.67
CA ASN A 179 -6.08 4.86 -14.38
C ASN A 179 -7.52 5.39 -14.36
N VAL A 180 -8.45 4.58 -13.89
CA VAL A 180 -9.85 4.98 -13.78
C VAL A 180 -10.16 5.46 -12.37
N SER A 181 -10.96 6.51 -12.27
CA SER A 181 -11.30 7.13 -10.99
C SER A 181 -12.12 6.24 -10.06
N SER A 182 -12.72 5.16 -10.58
CA SER A 182 -13.59 4.27 -9.81
C SER A 182 -13.50 2.84 -10.30
N VAL A 183 -12.93 1.95 -9.48
CA VAL A 183 -12.80 0.52 -9.75
C VAL A 183 -13.63 -0.25 -8.73
N PRO A 184 -14.46 -1.23 -9.14
CA PRO A 184 -15.19 -2.05 -8.20
C PRO A 184 -14.28 -2.79 -7.21
N PHE A 185 -14.66 -2.76 -5.92
CA PHE A 185 -14.07 -3.56 -4.86
C PHE A 185 -15.17 -4.47 -4.30
N PRO A 186 -15.48 -5.56 -5.02
CA PRO A 186 -16.71 -6.33 -4.78
C PRO A 186 -16.73 -7.07 -3.45
N GLN A 187 -15.57 -7.50 -2.99
CA GLN A 187 -15.37 -8.29 -1.78
C GLN A 187 -14.38 -7.58 -0.86
N VAL A 188 -14.88 -6.75 0.05
CA VAL A 188 -14.07 -6.08 1.07
C VAL A 188 -14.03 -6.95 2.31
N PRO A 189 -12.91 -7.60 2.62
CA PRO A 189 -12.82 -8.44 3.81
C PRO A 189 -12.86 -7.57 5.07
N ILE A 190 -13.55 -8.06 6.11
CA ILE A 190 -13.65 -7.42 7.43
C ILE A 190 -13.27 -8.36 8.57
N ALA A 191 -13.14 -9.65 8.29
CA ALA A 191 -12.67 -10.64 9.24
C ALA A 191 -12.04 -11.81 8.51
N ALA A 192 -10.86 -12.23 8.91
CA ALA A 192 -10.19 -13.43 8.42
C ALA A 192 -8.96 -13.76 9.28
N GLU A 193 -8.43 -14.97 9.07
CA GLU A 193 -7.08 -15.32 9.49
C GLU A 193 -6.11 -15.02 8.34
N ILE A 194 -5.11 -14.18 8.62
CA ILE A 194 -4.18 -13.65 7.63
C ILE A 194 -2.87 -14.40 7.66
N LEU A 195 -2.43 -14.88 6.50
CA LEU A 195 -1.08 -15.39 6.28
C LEU A 195 -0.12 -14.19 6.16
N THR A 196 0.53 -13.82 7.25
CA THR A 196 1.37 -12.60 7.32
C THR A 196 2.50 -12.59 6.32
N GLY A 197 3.08 -13.74 5.97
CA GLY A 197 4.09 -13.86 4.91
C GLY A 197 3.58 -13.49 3.50
N ASN A 198 2.27 -13.43 3.30
CA ASN A 198 1.64 -13.10 2.03
C ASN A 198 1.08 -11.66 2.00
N VAL A 199 1.18 -10.91 3.09
CA VAL A 199 0.83 -9.49 3.12
C VAL A 199 1.84 -8.70 2.29
N VAL A 200 1.32 -7.85 1.39
CA VAL A 200 2.13 -7.05 0.47
C VAL A 200 2.57 -5.76 1.14
N ASN A 201 3.81 -5.35 0.89
CA ASN A 201 4.43 -4.16 1.48
C ASN A 201 4.41 -4.15 3.02
N TYR A 202 4.40 -5.35 3.61
CA TYR A 202 4.43 -5.51 5.07
C TYR A 202 5.83 -5.14 5.59
N PRO A 203 5.95 -4.29 6.62
CA PRO A 203 7.26 -3.88 7.11
C PRO A 203 8.04 -5.06 7.68
N SER A 204 9.36 -4.97 7.69
CA SER A 204 10.22 -5.96 8.34
C SER A 204 10.30 -5.78 9.85
N ASP A 205 10.21 -4.54 10.33
CA ASP A 205 10.29 -4.18 11.74
C ASP A 205 9.12 -4.75 12.57
N ALA A 206 9.44 -5.32 13.73
CA ALA A 206 8.46 -5.98 14.59
C ALA A 206 7.50 -4.98 15.26
N GLY A 207 7.98 -3.80 15.64
CA GLY A 207 7.15 -2.74 16.22
C GLY A 207 6.14 -2.21 15.23
N LEU A 208 6.57 -1.95 13.98
CA LEU A 208 5.69 -1.54 12.89
C LEU A 208 4.65 -2.62 12.54
N LYS A 209 5.04 -3.89 12.54
CA LYS A 209 4.09 -5.00 12.35
C LYS A 209 3.01 -4.99 13.44
N ALA A 210 3.42 -4.89 14.70
CA ALA A 210 2.49 -4.85 15.82
C ALA A 210 1.55 -3.64 15.75
N TRP A 211 2.08 -2.49 15.39
CA TRP A 211 1.30 -1.26 15.20
C TRP A 211 0.26 -1.39 14.07
N LEU A 212 0.65 -1.87 12.88
CA LEU A 212 -0.27 -2.11 11.76
C LEU A 212 -1.37 -3.13 12.11
N LYS A 213 -1.01 -4.22 12.81
CA LYS A 213 -1.99 -5.18 13.31
C LYS A 213 -2.97 -4.53 14.28
N GLY A 214 -2.48 -3.64 15.14
CA GLY A 214 -3.29 -2.85 16.06
C GLY A 214 -4.32 -2.01 15.32
N MET A 215 -3.93 -1.28 14.27
CA MET A 215 -4.83 -0.49 13.43
C MET A 215 -5.89 -1.36 12.76
N LEU A 216 -5.48 -2.43 12.09
CA LEU A 216 -6.38 -3.35 11.41
C LEU A 216 -7.42 -3.95 12.38
N ARG A 217 -7.03 -4.30 13.60
CA ARG A 217 -7.92 -4.85 14.63
C ARG A 217 -8.94 -3.85 15.17
N GLN A 218 -8.70 -2.56 15.04
CA GLN A 218 -9.70 -1.54 15.44
C GLN A 218 -10.91 -1.54 14.50
N THR A 219 -10.73 -1.97 13.26
CA THR A 219 -11.73 -1.87 12.20
C THR A 219 -12.29 -3.22 11.75
N GLY A 220 -11.57 -4.30 12.03
CA GLY A 220 -11.94 -5.66 11.62
C GLY A 220 -11.58 -6.73 12.64
N LYS A 221 -12.05 -7.94 12.41
CA LYS A 221 -11.71 -9.12 13.22
C LYS A 221 -10.59 -9.89 12.52
N TRP A 222 -9.34 -9.44 12.72
CA TRP A 222 -8.17 -10.00 12.07
C TRP A 222 -7.35 -10.85 13.05
N VAL A 223 -7.00 -12.04 12.61
CA VAL A 223 -6.07 -12.95 13.28
C VAL A 223 -4.87 -13.15 12.37
N PHE A 224 -3.67 -13.14 12.91
CA PHE A 224 -2.45 -13.20 12.12
C PHE A 224 -1.67 -14.47 12.39
N SER A 225 -1.18 -15.13 11.33
CA SER A 225 -0.54 -16.47 11.43
C SER A 225 0.80 -16.47 12.17
N ASP A 226 1.44 -15.33 12.35
CA ASP A 226 2.70 -15.20 13.10
C ASP A 226 2.49 -14.99 14.61
N GLU A 227 1.27 -15.17 15.09
CA GLU A 227 0.91 -15.08 16.52
C GLU A 227 0.62 -16.44 17.16
N TRP A 228 0.86 -17.52 16.43
CA TRP A 228 0.65 -18.91 16.88
C TRP A 228 1.96 -19.62 17.26
#